data_e7c8d9c4155c123065aecaf526346725
#
_entry.id   e7c8d9c4155c123065aecaf526346725
#
_cell.length_a   1.000
_cell.length_b   1.000
_cell.length_c   1.000
_cell.angle_alpha   90.00
_cell.angle_beta   90.00
_cell.angle_gamma   90.00
#
_symmetry.space_group_name_H-M   'P 1'
#
loop_
_entity.id
_entity.type
_entity.pdbx_description
1 polymer ?
#
loop_
_entity_poly.entity_id
_entity_poly.type
_entity_poly.pdbx_seq_one_letter_code
_entity_poly.pdbx_strand_id
1 'polypeptide(L)'
;AFSWIKSKLESLEITPGELALEPCSAGAVVTNPNTGEVLACVSYPGYDNNRLSNVMDRSYYVKLSMGMSRTFYNRATQEKTAPGSTYKMLSSVAGLTEGVINGNSYISCTGVFDKITPSPKCWVYPSAHGSLNVVGALQHSCNDFFYEVGYRLGQDSNGNYDSDTGLEKLAKYAKMFGFDQTS
;
A
#
# COMPACT_ATOMS: atom_id res chain seq x y z
N ALA A 1 10.01 6.86 24.31
CA ALA A 1 10.56 6.90 22.94
C ALA A 1 9.91 7.98 22.07
N PHE A 2 8.58 8.03 21.98
CA PHE A 2 7.89 9.01 21.11
C PHE A 2 8.21 10.49 21.47
N SER A 3 8.12 10.84 22.75
CA SER A 3 8.43 12.21 23.22
C SER A 3 9.89 12.61 23.00
N TRP A 4 10.82 11.66 23.13
CA TRP A 4 12.22 11.89 22.84
C TRP A 4 12.47 12.13 21.34
N ILE A 5 11.91 11.27 20.46
CA ILE A 5 12.00 11.44 18.99
C ILE A 5 11.39 12.78 18.58
N LYS A 6 10.20 13.12 19.10
CA LYS A 6 9.53 14.39 18.82
C LYS A 6 10.40 15.58 19.20
N SER A 7 10.99 15.58 20.41
CA SER A 7 11.88 16.63 20.87
C SER A 7 13.10 16.80 19.96
N LYS A 8 13.70 15.68 19.51
CA LYS A 8 14.86 15.71 18.62
C LYS A 8 14.53 16.24 17.21
N LEU A 9 13.33 15.95 16.71
CA LEU A 9 12.84 16.51 15.44
C LEU A 9 12.54 18.01 15.56
N GLU A 10 11.92 18.43 16.67
CA GLU A 10 11.61 19.85 16.93
C GLU A 10 12.87 20.69 17.15
N SER A 11 13.92 20.13 17.72
CA SER A 11 15.23 20.76 17.88
C SER A 11 16.11 20.70 16.63
N LEU A 12 15.66 20.04 15.56
CA LEU A 12 16.41 19.80 14.32
C LEU A 12 17.73 19.02 14.53
N GLU A 13 17.86 18.30 15.63
CA GLU A 13 19.01 17.43 15.90
C GLU A 13 18.99 16.16 15.03
N ILE A 14 17.79 15.68 14.69
CA ILE A 14 17.59 14.60 13.74
C ILE A 14 16.56 15.01 12.71
N THR A 15 16.74 14.52 11.49
CA THR A 15 15.76 14.74 10.42
C THR A 15 14.84 13.51 10.30
N PRO A 16 13.62 13.70 9.81
CA PRO A 16 12.74 12.58 9.51
C PRO A 16 13.37 11.54 8.57
N GLY A 17 14.22 11.97 7.63
CA GLY A 17 14.93 11.08 6.70
C GLY A 17 15.93 10.15 7.41
N GLU A 18 16.56 10.60 8.51
CA GLU A 18 17.46 9.75 9.32
C GLU A 18 16.74 8.66 10.09
N LEU A 19 15.43 8.78 10.24
CA LEU A 19 14.56 7.74 10.82
C LEU A 19 14.06 6.72 9.78
N ALA A 20 14.62 6.73 8.56
CA ALA A 20 14.14 5.95 7.41
C ALA A 20 12.63 6.20 7.09
N LEU A 21 12.12 7.33 7.54
CA LEU A 21 10.81 7.84 7.18
C LEU A 21 11.02 8.88 6.08
N GLU A 22 10.21 8.87 5.03
CA GLU A 22 10.12 9.97 4.07
C GLU A 22 8.90 10.86 4.37
N PRO A 23 8.84 11.49 5.57
CA PRO A 23 7.61 12.07 6.09
C PRO A 23 7.25 13.39 5.44
N CYS A 24 8.03 13.89 4.53
CA CYS A 24 7.77 15.13 3.80
C CYS A 24 7.78 14.89 2.30
N SER A 25 7.42 13.71 1.85
CA SER A 25 7.30 13.39 0.44
C SER A 25 5.93 12.79 0.12
N ALA A 26 5.42 13.10 -1.07
CA ALA A 26 4.14 12.60 -1.54
C ALA A 26 4.08 12.56 -3.07
N GLY A 27 3.30 11.63 -3.60
CA GLY A 27 2.85 11.63 -4.98
C GLY A 27 1.33 11.66 -5.00
N ALA A 28 0.73 12.43 -5.90
CA ALA A 28 -0.71 12.44 -6.11
C ALA A 28 -1.03 12.46 -7.60
N VAL A 29 -1.95 11.60 -8.00
CA VAL A 29 -2.48 11.55 -9.36
C VAL A 29 -3.99 11.61 -9.29
N VAL A 30 -4.60 12.49 -10.07
CA VAL A 30 -6.04 12.59 -10.20
C VAL A 30 -6.41 12.34 -11.67
N THR A 31 -7.25 11.36 -11.89
CA THR A 31 -7.70 10.98 -13.24
C THR A 31 -9.21 11.06 -13.35
N ASN A 32 -9.68 11.31 -14.56
CA ASN A 32 -11.08 11.11 -14.90
C ASN A 32 -11.29 9.65 -15.29
N PRO A 33 -12.05 8.85 -14.52
CA PRO A 33 -12.21 7.42 -14.77
C PRO A 33 -12.99 7.11 -16.06
N ASN A 34 -13.76 8.07 -16.59
CA ASN A 34 -14.54 7.87 -17.81
C ASN A 34 -13.73 8.10 -19.09
N THR A 35 -12.74 8.99 -19.03
CA THR A 35 -11.96 9.42 -20.21
C THR A 35 -10.51 8.95 -20.15
N GLY A 36 -10.00 8.58 -18.97
CA GLY A 36 -8.58 8.32 -18.73
C GLY A 36 -7.71 9.57 -18.65
N GLU A 37 -8.31 10.76 -18.74
CA GLU A 37 -7.59 12.02 -18.67
C GLU A 37 -6.95 12.25 -17.31
N VAL A 38 -5.66 12.63 -17.30
CA VAL A 38 -4.93 13.01 -16.08
C VAL A 38 -5.22 14.48 -15.77
N LEU A 39 -6.00 14.72 -14.72
CA LEU A 39 -6.35 16.06 -14.27
C LEU A 39 -5.29 16.71 -13.40
N ALA A 40 -4.55 15.91 -12.64
CA ALA A 40 -3.41 16.37 -11.85
C ALA A 40 -2.39 15.25 -11.68
N CYS A 41 -1.10 15.62 -11.71
CA CYS A 41 0.02 14.72 -11.43
C CYS A 41 1.07 15.52 -10.64
N VAL A 42 1.18 15.26 -9.34
CA VAL A 42 1.98 16.05 -8.42
C VAL A 42 2.97 15.15 -7.69
N SER A 43 4.22 15.62 -7.65
CA SER A 43 5.28 15.03 -6.82
C SER A 43 5.77 16.07 -5.81
N TYR A 44 5.84 15.72 -4.55
CA TYR A 44 6.35 16.58 -3.49
C TYR A 44 7.53 15.89 -2.76
N PRO A 45 8.60 16.62 -2.42
CA PRO A 45 8.82 18.04 -2.69
C PRO A 45 9.08 18.34 -4.16
N GLY A 46 8.60 19.49 -4.60
CA GLY A 46 8.85 20.05 -5.92
C GLY A 46 10.06 20.98 -5.93
N TYR A 47 10.31 21.60 -7.08
CA TYR A 47 11.37 22.59 -7.25
C TYR A 47 10.91 23.71 -8.19
N ASP A 48 11.59 24.84 -8.13
CA ASP A 48 11.33 25.97 -9.01
C ASP A 48 12.03 25.77 -10.36
N ASN A 49 11.24 25.41 -11.37
CA ASN A 49 11.71 25.19 -12.74
C ASN A 49 12.36 26.43 -13.35
N ASN A 50 11.93 27.65 -12.96
CA ASN A 50 12.47 28.90 -13.52
C ASN A 50 13.94 29.09 -13.16
N ARG A 51 14.37 28.60 -12.01
CA ARG A 51 15.78 28.64 -11.58
C ARG A 51 16.68 27.66 -12.33
N LEU A 52 16.11 26.70 -13.04
CA LEU A 52 16.86 25.71 -13.83
C LEU A 52 16.70 25.91 -15.34
N SER A 53 15.82 26.84 -15.76
CA SER A 53 15.61 27.20 -17.17
C SER A 53 16.49 28.38 -17.61
N ASN A 54 16.76 28.47 -18.89
CA ASN A 54 17.58 29.52 -19.54
C ASN A 54 19.00 29.60 -18.94
N VAL A 55 19.18 30.36 -17.86
CA VAL A 55 20.45 30.46 -17.12
C VAL A 55 20.30 29.60 -15.86
N MET A 56 20.96 28.44 -15.88
CA MET A 56 20.89 27.48 -14.78
C MET A 56 21.54 28.04 -13.51
N ASP A 57 20.76 28.07 -12.41
CA ASP A 57 21.29 28.30 -11.07
C ASP A 57 22.01 27.02 -10.59
N ARG A 58 23.32 26.98 -10.79
CA ARG A 58 24.15 25.81 -10.47
C ARG A 58 24.12 25.46 -8.99
N SER A 59 24.09 26.47 -8.11
CA SER A 59 24.04 26.21 -6.66
C SER A 59 22.75 25.55 -6.26
N TYR A 60 21.64 25.97 -6.82
CA TYR A 60 20.33 25.39 -6.63
C TYR A 60 20.24 23.96 -7.18
N TYR A 61 20.76 23.74 -8.40
CA TYR A 61 20.82 22.41 -9.01
C TYR A 61 21.59 21.41 -8.13
N VAL A 62 22.79 21.80 -7.66
CA VAL A 62 23.59 20.94 -6.78
C VAL A 62 22.85 20.62 -5.48
N LYS A 63 22.23 21.62 -4.86
CA LYS A 63 21.41 21.42 -3.66
C LYS A 63 20.29 20.40 -3.89
N LEU A 64 19.57 20.49 -5.02
CA LEU A 64 18.50 19.54 -5.35
C LEU A 64 19.02 18.15 -5.66
N SER A 65 20.15 18.06 -6.40
CA SER A 65 20.73 16.77 -6.83
C SER A 65 21.33 15.98 -5.67
N MET A 66 21.90 16.67 -4.68
CA MET A 66 22.54 16.06 -3.52
C MET A 66 21.62 15.97 -2.31
N GLY A 67 20.42 16.55 -2.40
CA GLY A 67 19.46 16.56 -1.31
C GLY A 67 18.85 15.16 -1.05
N MET A 68 18.76 14.76 0.22
CA MET A 68 18.17 13.48 0.63
C MET A 68 16.70 13.39 0.24
N SER A 69 16.02 14.51 0.02
CA SER A 69 14.62 14.57 -0.41
C SER A 69 14.38 14.05 -1.84
N ARG A 70 15.47 13.80 -2.62
CA ARG A 70 15.40 13.27 -3.99
C ARG A 70 14.36 14.00 -4.84
N THR A 71 14.45 15.34 -4.88
CA THR A 71 13.44 16.23 -5.47
C THR A 71 13.18 15.97 -6.95
N PHE A 72 14.20 15.51 -7.70
CA PHE A 72 14.05 15.16 -9.12
C PHE A 72 13.36 13.80 -9.36
N TYR A 73 13.16 13.02 -8.30
CA TYR A 73 12.46 11.75 -8.39
C TYR A 73 10.94 12.00 -8.40
N ASN A 74 10.29 11.72 -9.52
CA ASN A 74 8.85 11.92 -9.64
C ASN A 74 8.09 10.77 -8.93
N ARG A 75 7.66 11.02 -7.72
CA ARG A 75 6.97 10.03 -6.90
C ARG A 75 5.61 9.61 -7.45
N ALA A 76 4.95 10.51 -8.18
CA ALA A 76 3.65 10.21 -8.76
C ALA A 76 3.71 9.15 -9.88
N THR A 77 4.87 9.03 -10.55
CA THR A 77 5.04 8.12 -11.70
C THR A 77 6.11 7.05 -11.50
N GLN A 78 7.00 7.20 -10.53
CA GLN A 78 8.15 6.31 -10.35
C GLN A 78 8.16 5.57 -9.01
N GLU A 79 7.39 6.04 -8.01
CA GLU A 79 7.38 5.42 -6.69
C GLU A 79 6.71 4.05 -6.74
N LYS A 80 7.37 3.08 -6.11
CA LYS A 80 6.86 1.71 -5.96
C LYS A 80 6.67 1.41 -4.49
N THR A 81 5.46 1.52 -4.01
CA THR A 81 5.08 1.20 -2.64
C THR A 81 4.13 0.02 -2.58
N ALA A 82 4.17 -0.70 -1.47
CA ALA A 82 3.18 -1.73 -1.22
C ALA A 82 1.77 -1.09 -1.16
N PRO A 83 0.78 -1.64 -1.87
CA PRO A 83 -0.56 -1.04 -1.96
C PRO A 83 -1.31 -1.02 -0.63
N GLY A 84 -0.88 -1.82 0.34
CA GLY A 84 -1.52 -1.91 1.64
C GLY A 84 -3.00 -2.32 1.52
N SER A 85 -3.88 -1.75 2.41
CA SER A 85 -5.30 -2.11 2.48
C SER A 85 -6.10 -1.80 1.21
N THR A 86 -5.59 -0.98 0.29
CA THR A 86 -6.26 -0.77 -1.00
C THR A 86 -6.30 -2.04 -1.84
N TYR A 87 -5.34 -2.94 -1.66
CA TYR A 87 -5.31 -4.24 -2.33
C TYR A 87 -6.42 -5.21 -1.87
N LYS A 88 -7.08 -4.95 -0.75
CA LYS A 88 -8.19 -5.77 -0.23
C LYS A 88 -9.38 -5.81 -1.18
N MET A 89 -9.60 -4.77 -1.96
CA MET A 89 -10.64 -4.78 -3.00
C MET A 89 -10.36 -5.85 -4.06
N LEU A 90 -9.12 -5.95 -4.53
CA LEU A 90 -8.69 -6.99 -5.47
C LEU A 90 -8.75 -8.38 -4.84
N SER A 91 -8.30 -8.51 -3.59
CA SER A 91 -8.38 -9.77 -2.85
C SER A 91 -9.84 -10.23 -2.68
N SER A 92 -10.78 -9.28 -2.52
CA SER A 92 -12.22 -9.59 -2.47
C SER A 92 -12.72 -10.14 -3.80
N VAL A 93 -12.34 -9.50 -4.93
CA VAL A 93 -12.70 -9.97 -6.27
C VAL A 93 -12.15 -11.38 -6.51
N ALA A 94 -10.87 -11.61 -6.18
CA ALA A 94 -10.25 -12.92 -6.31
C ALA A 94 -11.01 -13.97 -5.47
N GLY A 95 -11.25 -13.69 -4.20
CA GLY A 95 -11.93 -14.60 -3.29
C GLY A 95 -13.37 -14.94 -3.70
N LEU A 96 -14.11 -13.96 -4.20
CA LEU A 96 -15.48 -14.14 -4.69
C LEU A 96 -15.51 -14.92 -6.02
N THR A 97 -14.59 -14.62 -6.94
CA THR A 97 -14.55 -15.24 -8.28
C THR A 97 -14.03 -16.68 -8.23
N GLU A 98 -13.04 -16.95 -7.39
CA GLU A 98 -12.54 -18.32 -7.14
C GLU A 98 -13.47 -19.12 -6.23
N GLY A 99 -14.54 -18.52 -5.72
CA GLY A 99 -15.57 -19.19 -4.91
C GLY A 99 -15.11 -19.58 -3.49
N VAL A 100 -13.95 -19.11 -3.03
CA VAL A 100 -13.47 -19.38 -1.66
C VAL A 100 -14.23 -18.60 -0.59
N ILE A 101 -14.91 -17.54 -1.00
CA ILE A 101 -15.94 -16.81 -0.25
C ILE A 101 -17.10 -16.45 -1.18
N ASN A 102 -18.24 -16.12 -0.58
CA ASN A 102 -19.39 -15.51 -1.25
C ASN A 102 -19.94 -14.34 -0.43
N GLY A 103 -20.93 -13.63 -0.92
CA GLY A 103 -21.52 -12.47 -0.22
C GLY A 103 -22.09 -12.77 1.18
N ASN A 104 -22.43 -14.03 1.44
CA ASN A 104 -22.98 -14.51 2.72
C ASN A 104 -21.94 -15.26 3.56
N SER A 105 -20.70 -15.35 3.11
CA SER A 105 -19.62 -15.97 3.89
C SER A 105 -19.25 -15.08 5.07
N TYR A 106 -19.33 -15.61 6.29
CA TYR A 106 -18.87 -14.95 7.50
C TYR A 106 -17.56 -15.59 7.99
N ILE A 107 -16.59 -14.76 8.32
CA ILE A 107 -15.29 -15.14 8.89
C ILE A 107 -15.13 -14.39 10.20
N SER A 108 -14.72 -15.10 11.25
CA SER A 108 -14.54 -14.52 12.56
C SER A 108 -13.12 -13.97 12.69
N CYS A 109 -13.02 -12.66 12.90
CA CYS A 109 -11.77 -12.01 13.27
C CYS A 109 -11.56 -12.14 14.77
N THR A 110 -10.50 -12.83 15.18
CA THR A 110 -10.08 -12.98 16.58
C THR A 110 -8.98 -12.00 16.98
N GLY A 111 -8.50 -11.19 16.02
CA GLY A 111 -7.37 -10.30 16.19
C GLY A 111 -6.02 -10.94 15.86
N VAL A 112 -5.95 -12.27 15.76
CA VAL A 112 -4.74 -13.02 15.40
C VAL A 112 -5.11 -14.13 14.43
N PHE A 113 -4.44 -14.21 13.31
CA PHE A 113 -4.59 -15.30 12.36
C PHE A 113 -3.59 -16.42 12.70
N ASP A 114 -4.08 -17.55 13.20
CA ASP A 114 -3.27 -18.62 13.82
C ASP A 114 -2.97 -19.80 12.90
N LYS A 115 -3.45 -19.77 11.64
CA LYS A 115 -3.23 -20.87 10.68
C LYS A 115 -1.85 -20.92 10.06
N ILE A 116 -1.04 -19.87 10.26
CA ILE A 116 0.33 -19.78 9.76
C ILE A 116 1.28 -19.30 10.86
N THR A 117 2.59 -19.58 10.69
CA THR A 117 3.62 -19.17 11.64
C THR A 117 4.69 -18.33 10.92
N PRO A 118 5.06 -17.14 11.43
CA PRO A 118 4.49 -16.47 12.61
C PRO A 118 3.05 -16.02 12.37
N SER A 119 2.22 -16.04 13.42
CA SER A 119 0.80 -15.67 13.34
C SER A 119 0.64 -14.15 13.16
N PRO A 120 0.16 -13.66 12.01
CA PRO A 120 0.00 -12.22 11.80
C PRO A 120 -1.21 -11.69 12.57
N LYS A 121 -1.11 -10.41 12.96
CA LYS A 121 -2.12 -9.73 13.77
C LYS A 121 -2.99 -8.81 12.93
N CYS A 122 -4.27 -8.77 13.25
CA CYS A 122 -5.14 -7.72 12.77
C CYS A 122 -4.73 -6.38 13.43
N TRP A 123 -4.97 -5.27 12.75
CA TRP A 123 -4.60 -3.95 13.27
C TRP A 123 -5.34 -3.59 14.58
N VAL A 124 -6.49 -4.22 14.83
CA VAL A 124 -7.31 -4.00 16.03
C VAL A 124 -6.79 -4.77 17.26
N TYR A 125 -5.82 -5.69 17.08
CA TYR A 125 -5.25 -6.46 18.19
C TYR A 125 -4.76 -5.55 19.35
N PRO A 126 -5.03 -5.89 20.61
CA PRO A 126 -5.50 -7.16 21.16
C PRO A 126 -7.03 -7.36 21.14
N SER A 127 -7.79 -6.43 20.61
CA SER A 127 -9.24 -6.59 20.37
C SER A 127 -9.51 -7.38 19.09
N ALA A 128 -10.78 -7.56 18.74
CA ALA A 128 -11.23 -8.30 17.57
C ALA A 128 -12.43 -7.58 16.91
N HIS A 129 -12.59 -7.77 15.60
CA HIS A 129 -13.79 -7.27 14.90
C HIS A 129 -15.00 -8.19 15.03
N GLY A 130 -14.79 -9.45 15.47
CA GLY A 130 -15.84 -10.45 15.50
C GLY A 130 -16.18 -11.00 14.10
N SER A 131 -17.39 -11.46 13.92
CA SER A 131 -17.84 -12.10 12.68
C SER A 131 -18.20 -11.07 11.62
N LEU A 132 -17.51 -11.11 10.48
CA LEU A 132 -17.67 -10.19 9.35
C LEU A 132 -17.91 -10.94 8.05
N ASN A 133 -18.73 -10.39 7.18
CA ASN A 133 -18.74 -10.74 5.75
C ASN A 133 -17.78 -9.84 4.97
N VAL A 134 -17.65 -10.04 3.66
CA VAL A 134 -16.70 -9.29 2.82
C VAL A 134 -16.94 -7.76 2.87
N VAL A 135 -18.21 -7.33 2.95
CA VAL A 135 -18.56 -5.90 3.04
C VAL A 135 -18.08 -5.30 4.36
N GLY A 136 -18.40 -5.97 5.48
CA GLY A 136 -17.93 -5.55 6.80
C GLY A 136 -16.41 -5.61 6.91
N ALA A 137 -15.77 -6.61 6.30
CA ALA A 137 -14.31 -6.73 6.29
C ALA A 137 -13.63 -5.59 5.54
N LEU A 138 -14.19 -5.12 4.42
CA LEU A 138 -13.71 -3.94 3.71
C LEU A 138 -13.96 -2.66 4.52
N GLN A 139 -15.17 -2.49 5.09
CA GLN A 139 -15.53 -1.33 5.91
C GLN A 139 -14.58 -1.14 7.10
N HIS A 140 -14.24 -2.22 7.79
CA HIS A 140 -13.36 -2.20 8.95
C HIS A 140 -11.89 -2.43 8.60
N SER A 141 -11.57 -2.59 7.32
CA SER A 141 -10.21 -2.93 6.87
C SER A 141 -9.60 -4.12 7.65
N CYS A 142 -10.39 -5.18 7.88
CA CYS A 142 -10.01 -6.29 8.71
C CYS A 142 -8.90 -7.14 8.06
N ASN A 143 -7.72 -7.18 8.69
CA ASN A 143 -6.61 -7.99 8.15
C ASN A 143 -6.86 -9.48 8.31
N ASP A 144 -7.41 -9.91 9.45
CA ASP A 144 -7.66 -11.32 9.76
C ASP A 144 -8.58 -11.97 8.72
N PHE A 145 -9.67 -11.29 8.34
CA PHE A 145 -10.54 -11.72 7.26
C PHE A 145 -9.77 -11.95 5.94
N PHE A 146 -8.90 -11.03 5.56
CA PHE A 146 -8.16 -11.12 4.30
C PHE A 146 -6.97 -12.08 4.36
N TYR A 147 -6.42 -12.37 5.54
CA TYR A 147 -5.49 -13.50 5.73
C TYR A 147 -6.20 -14.83 5.47
N GLU A 148 -7.42 -14.99 5.98
CA GLU A 148 -8.23 -16.18 5.73
C GLU A 148 -8.58 -16.32 4.24
N VAL A 149 -8.95 -15.24 3.56
CA VAL A 149 -9.20 -15.27 2.11
C VAL A 149 -7.93 -15.71 1.34
N GLY A 150 -6.78 -15.12 1.66
CA GLY A 150 -5.51 -15.49 1.05
C GLY A 150 -5.14 -16.96 1.32
N TYR A 151 -5.35 -17.43 2.54
CA TYR A 151 -5.11 -18.81 2.92
C TYR A 151 -5.99 -19.77 2.12
N ARG A 152 -7.30 -19.48 1.99
CA ARG A 152 -8.21 -20.31 1.19
C ARG A 152 -7.89 -20.29 -0.30
N LEU A 153 -7.40 -19.18 -0.84
CA LEU A 153 -6.94 -19.10 -2.23
C LEU A 153 -5.77 -20.05 -2.50
N GLY A 154 -4.90 -20.26 -1.51
CA GLY A 154 -3.78 -21.20 -1.56
C GLY A 154 -4.15 -22.65 -1.28
N GLN A 155 -5.39 -22.96 -0.92
CA GLN A 155 -5.81 -24.36 -0.69
C GLN A 155 -6.17 -25.07 -1.99
N ASP A 156 -5.74 -26.34 -2.10
CA ASP A 156 -6.20 -27.26 -3.12
C ASP A 156 -7.56 -27.91 -2.74
N SER A 157 -8.09 -28.76 -3.62
CA SER A 157 -9.34 -29.51 -3.37
C SER A 157 -9.26 -30.49 -2.19
N ASN A 158 -8.08 -30.85 -1.73
CA ASN A 158 -7.83 -31.73 -0.59
C ASN A 158 -7.57 -30.96 0.71
N GLY A 159 -7.56 -29.62 0.64
CA GLY A 159 -7.29 -28.73 1.77
C GLY A 159 -5.80 -28.51 2.08
N ASN A 160 -4.88 -29.00 1.24
CA ASN A 160 -3.46 -28.70 1.40
C ASN A 160 -3.19 -27.26 1.01
N TYR A 161 -2.42 -26.56 1.84
CA TYR A 161 -2.06 -25.16 1.61
C TYR A 161 -0.73 -25.06 0.85
N ASP A 162 -0.76 -24.27 -0.22
CA ASP A 162 0.38 -23.85 -0.99
C ASP A 162 0.33 -22.34 -1.25
N SER A 163 1.32 -21.62 -0.76
CA SER A 163 1.40 -20.16 -0.88
C SER A 163 1.53 -19.70 -2.32
N ASP A 164 2.24 -20.45 -3.15
CA ASP A 164 2.50 -20.07 -4.54
C ASP A 164 1.22 -20.11 -5.36
N THR A 165 0.40 -21.14 -5.18
CA THR A 165 -0.95 -21.22 -5.76
C THR A 165 -1.83 -20.01 -5.38
N GLY A 166 -1.78 -19.59 -4.12
CA GLY A 166 -2.53 -18.42 -3.66
C GLY A 166 -2.05 -17.12 -4.30
N LEU A 167 -0.73 -16.95 -4.39
CA LEU A 167 -0.09 -15.79 -5.02
C LEU A 167 -0.33 -15.75 -6.53
N GLU A 168 -0.28 -16.88 -7.23
CA GLU A 168 -0.59 -16.96 -8.66
C GLU A 168 -2.02 -16.54 -8.96
N LYS A 169 -2.99 -16.98 -8.15
CA LYS A 169 -4.38 -16.55 -8.27
C LYS A 169 -4.52 -15.04 -8.05
N LEU A 170 -3.92 -14.48 -7.00
CA LEU A 170 -3.93 -13.03 -6.78
C LEU A 170 -3.26 -12.26 -7.92
N ALA A 171 -2.11 -12.74 -8.42
CA ALA A 171 -1.41 -12.15 -9.56
C ALA A 171 -2.25 -12.18 -10.84
N LYS A 172 -2.98 -13.27 -11.10
CA LYS A 172 -3.93 -13.38 -12.22
C LYS A 172 -4.94 -12.23 -12.20
N TYR A 173 -5.58 -11.98 -11.05
CA TYR A 173 -6.54 -10.89 -10.94
C TYR A 173 -5.87 -9.52 -11.01
N ALA A 174 -4.68 -9.34 -10.42
CA ALA A 174 -3.90 -8.11 -10.57
C ALA A 174 -3.64 -7.78 -12.05
N LYS A 175 -3.25 -8.77 -12.85
CA LYS A 175 -3.06 -8.62 -14.30
C LYS A 175 -4.34 -8.23 -15.02
N MET A 176 -5.47 -8.85 -14.67
CA MET A 176 -6.77 -8.50 -15.27
C MET A 176 -7.18 -7.05 -15.00
N PHE A 177 -6.72 -6.47 -13.87
CA PHE A 177 -6.91 -5.06 -13.54
C PHE A 177 -5.80 -4.13 -14.09
N GLY A 178 -4.84 -4.68 -14.84
CA GLY A 178 -3.77 -3.90 -15.47
C GLY A 178 -2.60 -3.52 -14.55
N PHE A 179 -2.47 -4.11 -13.37
CA PHE A 179 -1.43 -3.74 -12.39
C PHE A 179 -0.01 -4.23 -12.72
N ASP A 180 0.17 -5.04 -13.76
CA ASP A 180 1.48 -5.54 -14.21
C ASP A 180 1.95 -4.92 -15.53
N GLN A 181 1.22 -3.95 -16.05
CA GLN A 181 1.52 -3.29 -17.32
C GLN A 181 2.06 -1.89 -17.07
N THR A 182 3.04 -1.49 -17.88
CA THR A 182 3.45 -0.08 -17.96
C THR A 182 2.34 0.69 -18.67
N SER A 183 1.82 1.69 -17.98
CA SER A 183 0.85 2.65 -18.54
C SER A 183 1.54 3.65 -19.46
#